data_964f6b20033d8de645fa752788d8d7c3
#
_entry.id   964f6b20033d8de645fa752788d8d7c3
#
_cell.length_a   1.000
_cell.length_b   1.000
_cell.length_c   1.000
_cell.angle_alpha   90.00
_cell.angle_beta   90.00
_cell.angle_gamma   90.00
#
_symmetry.space_group_name_H-M   'P 1'
#
loop_
_entity.id
_entity.type
_entity.pdbx_description
1 polymer ?
#
loop_
_entity_poly.entity_id
_entity_poly.type
_entity_poly.pdbx_seq_one_letter_code
_entity_poly.pdbx_strand_id
1 'polypeptide(L)'
;VMLALLWPAYVLLFAFMPQYLSLWLGGRFGDDSVWPARLLVLGQALAVLAYVPNTVALGRGRPAFSSVFAWSQAGLSVLLWMALVPRWGILGAAAGAAAGQALPALAYAAFVQTRLLGLSWRSYLWDCLARPVVSSAVLLTAAMVLHARGTSWTLLFAFCGAGVALSYALSWVLLSADDRELALGILRRRSPAG
;
A
#
# COMPACT_ATOMS: atom_id res chain seq x y z
N VAL A 1 -8.60 0.44 -9.49
CA VAL A 1 -9.37 1.28 -8.55
C VAL A 1 -8.87 1.11 -7.12
N MET A 2 -8.85 -0.12 -6.55
CA MET A 2 -8.51 -0.35 -5.14
C MET A 2 -7.08 0.11 -4.76
N LEU A 3 -6.09 -0.17 -5.58
CA LEU A 3 -4.71 0.29 -5.39
C LEU A 3 -4.56 1.81 -5.51
N ALA A 4 -5.23 2.43 -6.48
CA ALA A 4 -5.24 3.88 -6.63
C ALA A 4 -5.85 4.58 -5.40
N LEU A 5 -6.73 3.88 -4.67
CA LEU A 5 -7.36 4.37 -3.45
C LEU A 5 -6.43 4.30 -2.23
N LEU A 6 -5.70 3.21 -2.06
CA LEU A 6 -4.88 2.94 -0.88
C LEU A 6 -3.46 3.49 -1.00
N TRP A 7 -2.91 3.54 -2.21
CA TRP A 7 -1.53 3.94 -2.45
C TRP A 7 -1.18 5.35 -1.93
N PRO A 8 -2.01 6.39 -2.20
CA PRO A 8 -1.76 7.73 -1.66
C PRO A 8 -1.69 7.78 -0.14
N ALA A 9 -2.54 6.99 0.55
CA ALA A 9 -2.53 6.91 2.01
C ALA A 9 -1.21 6.31 2.53
N TYR A 10 -0.69 5.26 1.89
CA TYR A 10 0.61 4.68 2.24
C TYR A 10 1.76 5.65 1.99
N VAL A 11 1.72 6.39 0.88
CA VAL A 11 2.76 7.38 0.55
C VAL A 11 2.76 8.53 1.56
N LEU A 12 1.59 9.05 1.92
CA LEU A 12 1.48 10.09 2.94
C LEU A 12 1.93 9.57 4.31
N LEU A 13 1.51 8.37 4.70
CA LEU A 13 1.94 7.75 5.95
C LEU A 13 3.46 7.55 5.99
N PHE A 14 4.07 7.12 4.89
CA PHE A 14 5.51 6.97 4.76
C PHE A 14 6.24 8.32 4.88
N ALA A 15 5.73 9.36 4.21
CA ALA A 15 6.33 10.69 4.21
C ALA A 15 6.23 11.37 5.58
N PHE A 16 5.04 11.34 6.20
CA PHE A 16 4.76 11.99 7.48
C PHE A 16 5.04 11.10 8.70
N MET A 17 5.69 9.95 8.55
CA MET A 17 5.99 9.03 9.65
C MET A 17 6.72 9.70 10.82
N PRO A 18 7.75 10.56 10.61
CA PRO A 18 8.43 11.24 11.74
C PRO A 18 7.47 12.12 12.54
N GLN A 19 6.64 12.92 11.87
CA GLN A 19 5.67 13.81 12.51
C GLN A 19 4.59 13.02 13.24
N TYR A 20 4.08 11.96 12.62
CA TYR A 20 3.10 11.08 13.23
C TYR A 20 3.64 10.47 14.53
N LEU A 21 4.84 9.92 14.50
CA LEU A 21 5.47 9.34 15.70
C LEU A 21 5.77 10.40 16.75
N SER A 22 6.28 11.58 16.39
CA SER A 22 6.58 12.65 17.34
C SER A 22 5.33 13.18 18.03
N LEU A 23 4.22 13.33 17.31
CA LEU A 23 2.95 13.77 17.85
C LEU A 23 2.27 12.70 18.71
N TRP A 24 2.35 11.43 18.31
CA TRP A 24 1.68 10.33 19.01
C TRP A 24 2.44 9.89 20.27
N LEU A 25 3.75 9.79 20.18
CA LEU A 25 4.60 9.27 21.26
C LEU A 25 5.28 10.37 22.10
N GLY A 26 5.01 11.65 21.78
CA GLY A 26 5.46 12.78 22.56
C GLY A 26 7.00 12.89 22.67
N GLY A 27 7.74 12.55 21.61
CA GLY A 27 9.20 12.63 21.57
C GLY A 27 9.93 11.55 22.40
N ARG A 28 9.21 10.61 23.01
CA ARG A 28 9.80 9.51 23.81
C ARG A 28 10.50 8.45 22.96
N PHE A 29 10.15 8.35 21.68
CA PHE A 29 10.78 7.46 20.71
C PHE A 29 11.63 8.31 19.77
N GLY A 30 12.94 8.10 19.80
CA GLY A 30 13.89 8.81 18.97
C GLY A 30 13.74 8.47 17.47
N ASP A 31 14.56 9.11 16.65
CA ASP A 31 14.61 8.94 15.19
C ASP A 31 14.81 7.48 14.75
N ASP A 32 15.34 6.63 15.64
CA ASP A 32 15.56 5.21 15.40
C ASP A 32 14.27 4.41 15.11
N SER A 33 13.10 4.90 15.56
CA SER A 33 11.80 4.23 15.31
C SER A 33 11.18 4.56 13.96
N VAL A 34 11.62 5.62 13.30
CA VAL A 34 11.08 6.09 12.03
C VAL A 34 11.33 5.10 10.90
N TRP A 35 12.56 4.61 10.81
CA TRP A 35 12.91 3.64 9.75
C TRP A 35 12.22 2.30 9.88
N PRO A 36 12.13 1.66 11.06
CA PRO A 36 11.29 0.48 11.26
C PRO A 36 9.84 0.69 10.82
N ALA A 37 9.22 1.80 11.22
CA ALA A 37 7.85 2.11 10.86
C ALA A 37 7.67 2.31 9.34
N ARG A 38 8.59 3.01 8.68
CA ARG A 38 8.60 3.18 7.22
C ARG A 38 8.72 1.85 6.47
N LEU A 39 9.56 0.93 6.95
CA LEU A 39 9.70 -0.41 6.36
C LEU A 39 8.39 -1.19 6.44
N LEU A 40 7.69 -1.14 7.58
CA LEU A 40 6.39 -1.80 7.73
C LEU A 40 5.35 -1.22 6.78
N VAL A 41 5.28 0.10 6.64
CA VAL A 41 4.37 0.76 5.68
C VAL A 41 4.68 0.34 4.24
N LEU A 42 5.96 0.29 3.86
CA LEU A 42 6.38 -0.16 2.53
C LEU A 42 6.02 -1.62 2.28
N GLY A 43 6.28 -2.49 3.26
CA GLY A 43 5.92 -3.92 3.18
C GLY A 43 4.42 -4.11 2.98
N GLN A 44 3.60 -3.38 3.73
CA GLN A 44 2.15 -3.41 3.63
C GLN A 44 1.64 -2.86 2.29
N ALA A 45 2.23 -1.76 1.81
CA ALA A 45 1.89 -1.18 0.51
C ALA A 45 2.12 -2.17 -0.65
N LEU A 46 3.22 -2.93 -0.59
CA LEU A 46 3.51 -3.98 -1.58
C LEU A 46 2.59 -5.21 -1.40
N ALA A 47 2.25 -5.57 -0.16
CA ALA A 47 1.36 -6.71 0.11
C ALA A 47 -0.06 -6.51 -0.45
N VAL A 48 -0.52 -5.27 -0.55
CA VAL A 48 -1.84 -4.93 -1.14
C VAL A 48 -1.96 -5.39 -2.60
N LEU A 49 -0.85 -5.51 -3.34
CA LEU A 49 -0.85 -6.02 -4.72
C LEU A 49 -1.43 -7.45 -4.83
N ALA A 50 -1.35 -8.24 -3.76
CA ALA A 50 -1.91 -9.59 -3.74
C ALA A 50 -3.43 -9.66 -3.48
N TYR A 51 -4.08 -8.59 -3.01
CA TYR A 51 -5.50 -8.65 -2.60
C TYR A 51 -6.44 -8.93 -3.78
N VAL A 52 -6.28 -8.25 -4.91
CA VAL A 52 -7.10 -8.49 -6.09
C VAL A 52 -6.86 -9.90 -6.65
N PRO A 53 -5.61 -10.34 -6.89
CA PRO A 53 -5.31 -11.71 -7.25
C PRO A 53 -5.90 -12.76 -6.30
N ASN A 54 -5.85 -12.51 -4.99
CA ASN A 54 -6.40 -13.41 -3.98
C ASN A 54 -7.93 -13.53 -4.10
N THR A 55 -8.64 -12.41 -4.27
CA THR A 55 -10.09 -12.40 -4.48
C THR A 55 -10.48 -13.16 -5.75
N VAL A 56 -9.72 -13.02 -6.83
CA VAL A 56 -9.94 -13.75 -8.09
C VAL A 56 -9.72 -15.26 -7.90
N ALA A 57 -8.66 -15.66 -7.17
CA ALA A 57 -8.40 -17.08 -6.89
C ALA A 57 -9.53 -17.72 -6.07
N LEU A 58 -10.02 -17.01 -5.05
CA LEU A 58 -11.16 -17.44 -4.25
C LEU A 58 -12.45 -17.54 -5.08
N GLY A 59 -12.74 -16.54 -5.90
CA GLY A 59 -13.91 -16.52 -6.78
C GLY A 59 -13.91 -17.64 -7.84
N ARG A 60 -12.72 -18.15 -8.18
CA ARG A 60 -12.56 -19.34 -9.04
C ARG A 60 -12.64 -20.69 -8.31
N GLY A 61 -12.99 -20.68 -7.02
CA GLY A 61 -13.11 -21.89 -6.21
C GLY A 61 -11.76 -22.57 -5.91
N ARG A 62 -10.67 -21.81 -5.88
CA ARG A 62 -9.32 -22.32 -5.59
C ARG A 62 -8.75 -21.77 -4.27
N PRO A 63 -9.37 -22.03 -3.12
CA PRO A 63 -8.92 -21.50 -1.83
C PRO A 63 -7.54 -22.03 -1.38
N ALA A 64 -7.13 -23.19 -1.91
CA ALA A 64 -5.81 -23.76 -1.60
C ALA A 64 -4.65 -22.78 -1.92
N PHE A 65 -4.75 -22.02 -3.00
CA PHE A 65 -3.72 -21.02 -3.33
C PHE A 65 -3.63 -19.91 -2.29
N SER A 66 -4.77 -19.47 -1.75
CA SER A 66 -4.81 -18.47 -0.66
C SER A 66 -4.14 -19.00 0.61
N SER A 67 -4.39 -20.27 0.95
CA SER A 67 -3.77 -20.91 2.11
C SER A 67 -2.25 -21.05 1.95
N VAL A 68 -1.78 -21.51 0.78
CA VAL A 68 -0.34 -21.61 0.49
C VAL A 68 0.32 -20.22 0.57
N PHE A 69 -0.33 -19.19 0.05
CA PHE A 69 0.15 -17.83 0.15
C PHE A 69 0.27 -17.36 1.61
N ALA A 70 -0.77 -17.57 2.44
CA ALA A 70 -0.75 -17.19 3.85
C ALA A 70 0.37 -17.92 4.63
N TRP A 71 0.54 -19.23 4.42
CA TRP A 71 1.60 -20.01 5.03
C TRP A 71 2.99 -19.57 4.56
N SER A 72 3.14 -19.22 3.29
CA SER A 72 4.43 -18.71 2.76
C SER A 72 4.79 -17.35 3.39
N GLN A 73 3.83 -16.47 3.61
CA GLN A 73 4.06 -15.20 4.33
C GLN A 73 4.49 -15.44 5.78
N ALA A 74 3.75 -16.29 6.49
CA ALA A 74 4.04 -16.59 7.89
C ALA A 74 5.43 -17.25 8.03
N GLY A 75 5.70 -18.28 7.25
CA GLY A 75 6.97 -19.02 7.28
C GLY A 75 8.16 -18.12 6.94
N LEU A 76 8.07 -17.34 5.86
CA LEU A 76 9.14 -16.44 5.46
C LEU A 76 9.36 -15.32 6.49
N SER A 77 8.31 -14.78 7.09
CA SER A 77 8.43 -13.75 8.13
C SER A 77 9.18 -14.30 9.35
N VAL A 78 8.83 -15.51 9.81
CA VAL A 78 9.52 -16.16 10.94
C VAL A 78 10.99 -16.41 10.62
N LEU A 79 11.30 -16.95 9.44
CA LEU A 79 12.69 -17.22 9.02
C LEU A 79 13.51 -15.91 8.96
N LEU A 80 12.93 -14.84 8.41
CA LEU A 80 13.59 -13.55 8.33
C LEU A 80 13.77 -12.92 9.72
N TRP A 81 12.82 -13.07 10.64
CA TRP A 81 12.98 -12.62 12.03
C TRP A 81 14.12 -13.36 12.73
N MET A 82 14.19 -14.67 12.60
CA MET A 82 15.27 -15.46 13.19
C MET A 82 16.65 -15.03 12.66
N ALA A 83 16.73 -14.63 11.39
CA ALA A 83 17.99 -14.21 10.75
C ALA A 83 18.36 -12.74 11.02
N LEU A 84 17.37 -11.82 11.00
CA LEU A 84 17.62 -10.38 11.01
C LEU A 84 17.53 -9.75 12.40
N VAL A 85 16.67 -10.25 13.30
CA VAL A 85 16.52 -9.69 14.65
C VAL A 85 17.81 -9.77 15.46
N PRO A 86 18.57 -10.89 15.47
CA PRO A 86 19.82 -10.95 16.23
C PRO A 86 20.88 -9.97 15.74
N ARG A 87 20.81 -9.54 14.46
CA ARG A 87 21.81 -8.64 13.85
C ARG A 87 21.42 -7.17 13.93
N TRP A 88 20.14 -6.86 13.72
CA TRP A 88 19.65 -5.49 13.53
C TRP A 88 18.55 -5.10 14.53
N GLY A 89 18.26 -5.93 15.53
CA GLY A 89 17.27 -5.63 16.57
C GLY A 89 15.89 -5.30 15.97
N ILE A 90 15.33 -4.17 16.39
CA ILE A 90 14.00 -3.71 15.98
C ILE A 90 13.91 -3.41 14.46
N LEU A 91 15.00 -2.91 13.87
CA LEU A 91 15.07 -2.70 12.42
C LEU A 91 15.01 -4.03 11.67
N GLY A 92 15.69 -5.07 12.20
CA GLY A 92 15.64 -6.42 11.67
C GLY A 92 14.25 -7.04 11.75
N ALA A 93 13.53 -6.80 12.84
CA ALA A 93 12.14 -7.23 12.99
C ALA A 93 11.23 -6.59 11.94
N ALA A 94 11.34 -5.27 11.76
CA ALA A 94 10.55 -4.53 10.77
C ALA A 94 10.89 -4.93 9.33
N ALA A 95 12.19 -5.08 9.01
CA ALA A 95 12.65 -5.53 7.71
C ALA A 95 12.18 -6.96 7.40
N GLY A 96 12.27 -7.86 8.39
CA GLY A 96 11.79 -9.24 8.27
C GLY A 96 10.28 -9.31 8.04
N ALA A 97 9.49 -8.52 8.78
CA ALA A 97 8.05 -8.44 8.57
C ALA A 97 7.70 -7.85 7.20
N ALA A 98 8.33 -6.77 6.80
CA ALA A 98 8.09 -6.12 5.51
C ALA A 98 8.45 -7.04 4.34
N ALA A 99 9.62 -7.65 4.35
CA ALA A 99 10.05 -8.58 3.32
C ALA A 99 9.22 -9.87 3.32
N GLY A 100 8.89 -10.41 4.50
CA GLY A 100 8.05 -11.58 4.66
C GLY A 100 6.63 -11.41 4.13
N GLN A 101 6.11 -10.19 4.13
CA GLN A 101 4.83 -9.85 3.51
C GLN A 101 4.96 -9.55 2.02
N ALA A 102 5.91 -8.69 1.64
CA ALA A 102 6.04 -8.18 0.28
C ALA A 102 6.47 -9.25 -0.73
N LEU A 103 7.48 -10.06 -0.40
CA LEU A 103 8.02 -11.05 -1.35
C LEU A 103 7.00 -12.13 -1.73
N PRO A 104 6.31 -12.81 -0.78
CA PRO A 104 5.26 -13.76 -1.15
C PRO A 104 4.08 -13.09 -1.86
N ALA A 105 3.72 -11.85 -1.49
CA ALA A 105 2.64 -11.12 -2.13
C ALA A 105 2.93 -10.83 -3.61
N LEU A 106 4.14 -10.39 -3.92
CA LEU A 106 4.58 -10.17 -5.30
C LEU A 106 4.64 -11.48 -6.09
N ALA A 107 5.21 -12.54 -5.50
CA ALA A 107 5.27 -13.86 -6.13
C ALA A 107 3.88 -14.44 -6.41
N TYR A 108 2.98 -14.32 -5.43
CA TYR A 108 1.59 -14.77 -5.55
C TYR A 108 0.81 -13.97 -6.61
N ALA A 109 0.93 -12.63 -6.59
CA ALA A 109 0.32 -11.78 -7.59
C ALA A 109 0.83 -12.13 -9.00
N ALA A 110 2.14 -12.31 -9.17
CA ALA A 110 2.74 -12.74 -10.44
C ALA A 110 2.20 -14.11 -10.89
N PHE A 111 2.14 -15.07 -9.98
CA PHE A 111 1.61 -16.42 -10.28
C PHE A 111 0.16 -16.37 -10.74
N VAL A 112 -0.72 -15.69 -10.01
CA VAL A 112 -2.15 -15.60 -10.35
C VAL A 112 -2.34 -14.87 -11.68
N GLN A 113 -1.64 -13.76 -11.91
CA GLN A 113 -1.75 -12.98 -13.15
C GLN A 113 -1.31 -13.78 -14.38
N THR A 114 -0.16 -14.46 -14.28
CA THR A 114 0.40 -15.19 -15.43
C THR A 114 -0.27 -16.53 -15.66
N ARG A 115 -0.53 -17.31 -14.60
CA ARG A 115 -1.03 -18.69 -14.72
C ARG A 115 -2.54 -18.83 -14.69
N LEU A 116 -3.25 -17.98 -13.96
CA LEU A 116 -4.71 -18.03 -13.86
C LEU A 116 -5.43 -17.08 -14.83
N LEU A 117 -4.84 -15.90 -15.10
CA LEU A 117 -5.47 -14.88 -15.93
C LEU A 117 -4.85 -14.79 -17.34
N GLY A 118 -3.67 -15.38 -17.56
CA GLY A 118 -2.96 -15.28 -18.85
C GLY A 118 -2.48 -13.87 -19.20
N LEU A 119 -2.45 -12.97 -18.22
CA LEU A 119 -2.04 -11.57 -18.41
C LEU A 119 -0.53 -11.41 -18.23
N SER A 120 0.08 -10.48 -18.97
CA SER A 120 1.50 -10.19 -18.80
C SER A 120 1.75 -9.49 -17.47
N TRP A 121 2.76 -9.98 -16.72
CA TRP A 121 3.19 -9.38 -15.44
C TRP A 121 3.62 -7.91 -15.59
N ARG A 122 4.28 -7.57 -16.69
CA ARG A 122 4.72 -6.19 -16.98
C ARG A 122 3.53 -5.24 -17.14
N SER A 123 2.49 -5.63 -17.86
CA SER A 123 1.27 -4.83 -18.03
C SER A 123 0.59 -4.61 -16.69
N TYR A 124 0.46 -5.66 -15.88
CA TYR A 124 -0.12 -5.56 -14.54
C TYR A 124 0.63 -4.58 -13.64
N LEU A 125 1.96 -4.69 -13.56
CA LEU A 125 2.78 -3.77 -12.77
C LEU A 125 2.66 -2.33 -13.28
N TRP A 126 2.66 -2.14 -14.59
CA TRP A 126 2.54 -0.81 -15.18
C TRP A 126 1.18 -0.18 -14.84
N ASP A 127 0.09 -0.88 -15.04
CA ASP A 127 -1.25 -0.37 -14.78
C ASP A 127 -1.53 -0.19 -13.28
N CYS A 128 -0.98 -1.08 -12.43
CA CYS A 128 -1.21 -1.04 -10.99
C CYS A 128 -0.25 -0.11 -10.23
N LEU A 129 0.99 0.07 -10.69
CA LEU A 129 2.00 0.86 -9.98
C LEU A 129 2.30 2.20 -10.65
N ALA A 130 2.39 2.26 -11.99
CA ALA A 130 2.83 3.49 -12.65
C ALA A 130 1.85 4.65 -12.42
N ARG A 131 0.55 4.41 -12.59
CA ARG A 131 -0.47 5.45 -12.36
C ARG A 131 -0.51 5.96 -10.90
N PRO A 132 -0.58 5.08 -9.87
CA PRO A 132 -0.53 5.52 -8.48
C PRO A 132 0.81 6.18 -8.10
N VAL A 133 1.93 5.69 -8.62
CA VAL A 133 3.26 6.28 -8.34
C VAL A 133 3.36 7.70 -8.88
N VAL A 134 2.90 7.95 -10.11
CA VAL A 134 2.91 9.30 -10.71
C VAL A 134 2.02 10.26 -9.91
N SER A 135 0.80 9.85 -9.56
CA SER A 135 -0.08 10.68 -8.71
C SER A 135 0.51 10.94 -7.32
N SER A 136 1.26 9.99 -6.78
CA SER A 136 1.88 10.08 -5.46
C SER A 136 3.18 10.88 -5.45
N ALA A 137 3.88 11.00 -6.57
CA ALA A 137 5.07 11.86 -6.68
C ALA A 137 4.72 13.33 -6.41
N VAL A 138 3.56 13.79 -6.87
CA VAL A 138 3.04 15.14 -6.56
C VAL A 138 2.79 15.31 -5.07
N LEU A 139 2.27 14.27 -4.40
CA LEU A 139 2.04 14.28 -2.95
C LEU A 139 3.34 14.28 -2.15
N LEU A 140 4.34 13.53 -2.61
CA LEU A 140 5.66 13.51 -1.97
C LEU A 140 6.35 14.87 -2.05
N THR A 141 6.31 15.55 -3.19
CA THR A 141 6.87 16.90 -3.34
C THR A 141 6.14 17.90 -2.46
N ALA A 142 4.81 17.87 -2.41
CA ALA A 142 4.02 18.70 -1.51
C ALA A 142 4.34 18.43 -0.03
N ALA A 143 4.48 17.15 0.35
CA ALA A 143 4.85 16.75 1.71
C ALA A 143 6.25 17.24 2.10
N MET A 144 7.23 17.18 1.19
CA MET A 144 8.59 17.69 1.45
C MET A 144 8.62 19.21 1.68
N VAL A 145 7.85 19.98 0.89
CA VAL A 145 7.75 21.44 1.04
C VAL A 145 7.10 21.81 2.37
N LEU A 146 6.14 21.02 2.85
CA LEU A 146 5.41 21.28 4.09
C LEU A 146 6.10 20.75 5.34
N HIS A 147 7.06 19.84 5.19
CA HIS A 147 7.86 19.30 6.28
C HIS A 147 8.61 20.41 7.09
N ALA A 148 8.89 21.55 6.48
CA ALA A 148 9.59 22.68 7.08
C ALA A 148 8.72 23.56 8.00
N ARG A 149 7.41 23.34 8.09
CA ARG A 149 6.48 24.23 8.82
C ARG A 149 5.84 23.48 9.99
N GLY A 150 6.40 23.52 11.16
CA GLY A 150 5.93 23.00 12.45
C GLY A 150 4.62 22.18 12.47
N THR A 151 4.58 21.09 13.20
CA THR A 151 3.51 20.07 13.14
C THR A 151 2.52 20.21 14.29
N SER A 152 1.24 20.41 13.94
CA SER A 152 0.12 20.14 14.84
C SER A 152 -0.76 19.01 14.24
N TRP A 153 -1.52 18.32 15.08
CA TRP A 153 -2.45 17.27 14.62
C TRP A 153 -3.45 17.78 13.58
N THR A 154 -3.96 18.98 13.76
CA THR A 154 -4.92 19.61 12.83
C THR A 154 -4.30 19.83 11.45
N LEU A 155 -3.06 20.31 11.39
CA LEU A 155 -2.34 20.47 10.12
C LEU A 155 -2.05 19.11 9.47
N LEU A 156 -1.60 18.11 10.24
CA LEU A 156 -1.33 16.77 9.72
C LEU A 156 -2.58 16.17 9.07
N PHE A 157 -3.72 16.18 9.77
CA PHE A 157 -4.98 15.64 9.23
C PHE A 157 -5.50 16.45 8.04
N ALA A 158 -5.40 17.77 8.07
CA ALA A 158 -5.80 18.61 6.96
C ALA A 158 -4.98 18.32 5.70
N PHE A 159 -3.66 18.17 5.83
CA PHE A 159 -2.79 17.83 4.70
C PHE A 159 -2.98 16.40 4.20
N CYS A 160 -3.13 15.43 5.10
CA CYS A 160 -3.46 14.07 4.70
C CYS A 160 -4.80 14.01 3.97
N GLY A 161 -5.82 14.68 4.49
CA GLY A 161 -7.14 14.75 3.86
C GLY A 161 -7.12 15.44 2.51
N ALA A 162 -6.48 16.60 2.41
CA ALA A 162 -6.32 17.32 1.15
C ALA A 162 -5.48 16.52 0.13
N GLY A 163 -4.41 15.89 0.58
CA GLY A 163 -3.57 15.03 -0.26
C GLY A 163 -4.32 13.83 -0.82
N VAL A 164 -5.10 13.15 0.02
CA VAL A 164 -5.96 12.04 -0.40
C VAL A 164 -7.02 12.53 -1.39
N ALA A 165 -7.71 13.64 -1.11
CA ALA A 165 -8.70 14.21 -2.01
C ALA A 165 -8.12 14.61 -3.37
N LEU A 166 -6.93 15.24 -3.37
CA LEU A 166 -6.22 15.61 -4.59
C LEU A 166 -5.81 14.39 -5.41
N SER A 167 -5.29 13.33 -4.76
CA SER A 167 -4.89 12.12 -5.47
C SER A 167 -6.09 11.38 -6.04
N TYR A 168 -7.24 11.41 -5.38
CA TYR A 168 -8.48 10.87 -5.95
C TYR A 168 -8.98 11.68 -7.13
N ALA A 169 -8.92 13.00 -7.05
CA ALA A 169 -9.26 13.87 -8.18
C ALA A 169 -8.35 13.62 -9.39
N LEU A 170 -7.02 13.50 -9.15
CA LEU A 170 -6.05 13.17 -10.19
C LEU A 170 -6.27 11.75 -10.75
N SER A 171 -6.51 10.77 -9.89
CA SER A 171 -6.81 9.41 -10.33
C SER A 171 -8.07 9.35 -11.16
N TRP A 172 -9.10 10.12 -10.80
CA TRP A 172 -10.34 10.24 -11.58
C TRP A 172 -10.12 10.84 -12.96
N VAL A 173 -9.27 11.88 -13.06
CA VAL A 173 -8.90 12.49 -14.34
C VAL A 173 -8.08 11.54 -15.22
N LEU A 174 -7.22 10.72 -14.61
CA LEU A 174 -6.36 9.75 -15.31
C LEU A 174 -7.09 8.42 -15.65
N LEU A 175 -8.30 8.19 -15.12
CA LEU A 175 -9.09 7.02 -15.50
C LEU A 175 -9.54 7.13 -16.98
N SER A 176 -9.48 5.98 -17.68
CA SER A 176 -10.03 5.87 -19.03
C SER A 176 -11.56 6.09 -19.02
N ALA A 177 -12.13 6.48 -20.16
CA ALA A 177 -13.57 6.70 -20.26
C ALA A 177 -14.37 5.46 -19.86
N ASP A 178 -13.91 4.27 -20.27
CA ASP A 178 -14.54 2.98 -19.96
C ASP A 178 -14.52 2.66 -18.45
N ASP A 179 -13.40 2.95 -17.78
CA ASP A 179 -13.29 2.76 -16.33
C ASP A 179 -14.17 3.71 -15.53
N ARG A 180 -14.39 4.95 -16.04
CA ARG A 180 -15.31 5.92 -15.43
C ARG A 180 -16.77 5.49 -15.55
N GLU A 181 -17.18 4.99 -16.71
CA GLU A 181 -18.54 4.45 -16.90
C GLU A 181 -18.80 3.25 -15.99
N LEU A 182 -17.82 2.38 -15.83
CA LEU A 182 -17.91 1.23 -14.94
C LEU A 182 -18.06 1.65 -13.47
N ALA A 183 -17.27 2.63 -13.03
CA ALA A 183 -17.36 3.19 -11.68
C ALA A 183 -18.70 3.88 -11.43
N LEU A 184 -19.19 4.66 -12.38
CA LEU A 184 -20.50 5.33 -12.30
C LEU A 184 -21.67 4.33 -12.33
N GLY A 185 -21.55 3.24 -13.11
CA GLY A 185 -22.54 2.17 -13.17
C GLY A 185 -22.67 1.42 -11.82
N ILE A 186 -21.57 1.21 -11.11
CA ILE A 186 -21.59 0.59 -9.77
C ILE A 186 -22.27 1.52 -8.75
N LEU A 187 -21.99 2.81 -8.80
CA LEU A 187 -22.61 3.81 -7.92
C LEU A 187 -24.11 3.96 -8.17
N ARG A 188 -24.55 3.97 -9.45
CA ARG A 188 -25.97 4.01 -9.81
C ARG A 188 -26.74 2.78 -9.36
N ARG A 189 -26.16 1.59 -9.41
CA ARG A 189 -26.79 0.35 -8.94
C ARG A 189 -26.96 0.28 -7.42
N ARG A 190 -26.21 1.08 -6.66
CA ARG A 190 -26.31 1.16 -5.20
C ARG A 190 -27.25 2.21 -4.67
N SER A 191 -27.83 3.06 -5.53
CA SER A 191 -28.92 3.96 -5.12
C SER A 191 -30.22 3.13 -5.19
N PRO A 192 -30.76 2.61 -4.06
CA PRO A 192 -32.11 2.07 -4.06
C PRO A 192 -33.02 3.25 -4.38
N ALA A 193 -33.83 3.08 -5.44
CA ALA A 193 -34.99 3.93 -5.60
C ALA A 193 -35.82 3.83 -4.31
N GLY A 194 -35.90 4.97 -3.57
CA GLY A 194 -36.73 5.12 -2.40
C GLY A 194 -38.23 5.03 -2.73
#